data_059be5fb379e4532e001485cae5578b3
#
_entry.id   059be5fb379e4532e001485cae5578b3
#
_cell.length_a   1.000
_cell.length_b   1.000
_cell.length_c   1.000
_cell.angle_alpha   90.00
_cell.angle_beta   90.00
_cell.angle_gamma   90.00
#
_symmetry.space_group_name_H-M   'P 1'
#
loop_
_entity.id
_entity.type
_entity.pdbx_description
1 polymer ?
#
loop_
_entity_poly.entity_id
_entity_poly.type
_entity_poly.pdbx_seq_one_letter_code
_entity_poly.pdbx_strand_id
1 'polypeptide(L)'
;MAAISAALAFGCTAALPASAQTAAPSVQNEYEAGWINDAQGMRHFTGFRCPNEVGGLTRSKVMPTVNSRVASCIYVDETGGIQVVVSAFQQGTARREAGKFKTGYQAAGYKELALSGIAASGITFTTGGNQNRMLCETLWPMSGKNADYTVWIHYSLPFHEQAVEPAFNAVVEMLKAQN
;
A
#
# COMPACT_ATOMS: atom_id res chain seq x y z
N MET A 1 73.97 -21.87 32.53
CA MET A 1 72.50 -21.92 32.52
C MET A 1 72.03 -20.65 31.85
N ALA A 2 71.65 -20.72 30.56
CA ALA A 2 71.24 -19.57 29.75
C ALA A 2 69.72 -19.67 29.50
N ALA A 3 68.98 -18.65 29.92
CA ALA A 3 67.55 -18.53 29.68
C ALA A 3 67.34 -17.67 28.40
N ILE A 4 66.72 -18.27 27.41
CA ILE A 4 66.28 -17.59 26.16
C ILE A 4 64.86 -17.12 26.35
N SER A 5 64.64 -15.77 26.35
CA SER A 5 63.30 -15.18 26.33
C SER A 5 62.87 -14.96 24.87
N ALA A 6 61.82 -15.62 24.49
CA ALA A 6 61.13 -15.41 23.19
C ALA A 6 60.07 -14.32 23.33
N ALA A 7 60.20 -13.21 22.59
CA ALA A 7 59.21 -12.18 22.49
C ALA A 7 58.20 -12.51 21.37
N LEU A 8 56.91 -12.68 21.72
CA LEU A 8 55.81 -12.84 20.81
C LEU A 8 55.25 -11.46 20.43
N ALA A 9 55.41 -11.06 19.18
CA ALA A 9 54.79 -9.86 18.62
C ALA A 9 53.34 -10.18 18.18
N PHE A 10 52.37 -9.60 18.86
CA PHE A 10 50.95 -9.63 18.45
C PHE A 10 50.72 -8.53 17.40
N GLY A 11 50.53 -8.96 16.14
CA GLY A 11 50.07 -8.06 15.09
C GLY A 11 48.54 -7.83 15.20
N CYS A 12 48.13 -6.59 15.56
CA CYS A 12 46.75 -6.16 15.44
C CYS A 12 46.42 -5.86 13.97
N THR A 13 45.66 -6.75 13.34
CA THR A 13 45.00 -6.43 12.06
C THR A 13 43.71 -5.67 12.33
N ALA A 14 43.69 -4.37 12.05
CA ALA A 14 42.49 -3.56 12.10
C ALA A 14 41.55 -3.94 10.92
N ALA A 15 40.44 -4.60 11.22
CA ALA A 15 39.36 -4.83 10.26
C ALA A 15 38.61 -3.50 10.01
N LEU A 16 38.62 -3.04 8.76
CA LEU A 16 37.82 -1.89 8.32
C LEU A 16 36.35 -2.29 8.32
N PRO A 17 35.45 -1.41 8.84
CA PRO A 17 34.03 -1.69 8.79
C PRO A 17 33.55 -1.66 7.33
N ALA A 18 32.92 -2.76 6.90
CA ALA A 18 32.23 -2.82 5.61
C ALA A 18 31.04 -1.83 5.66
N SER A 19 31.15 -0.76 4.89
CA SER A 19 30.03 0.19 4.67
C SER A 19 28.90 -0.58 4.01
N ALA A 20 27.80 -0.80 4.73
CA ALA A 20 26.57 -1.30 4.16
C ALA A 20 26.04 -0.22 3.20
N GLN A 21 26.28 -0.41 1.91
CA GLN A 21 25.62 0.36 0.87
C GLN A 21 24.16 -0.06 0.86
N THR A 22 23.31 0.79 1.44
CA THR A 22 21.87 0.74 1.21
C THR A 22 21.66 1.05 -0.27
N ALA A 23 21.45 0.00 -1.08
CA ALA A 23 21.09 0.16 -2.47
C ALA A 23 19.74 0.91 -2.52
N ALA A 24 19.75 2.15 -3.03
CA ALA A 24 18.52 2.83 -3.39
C ALA A 24 17.75 1.92 -4.37
N PRO A 25 16.41 1.82 -4.24
CA PRO A 25 15.61 1.02 -5.17
C PRO A 25 15.89 1.53 -6.59
N SER A 26 16.44 0.67 -7.42
CA SER A 26 16.80 1.05 -8.78
C SER A 26 15.54 1.28 -9.60
N VAL A 27 15.53 2.36 -10.39
CA VAL A 27 14.46 2.69 -11.37
C VAL A 27 14.17 1.50 -12.32
N GLN A 28 15.12 0.59 -12.51
CA GLN A 28 14.96 -0.66 -13.25
C GLN A 28 13.90 -1.60 -12.68
N ASN A 29 13.76 -1.70 -11.36
CA ASN A 29 12.76 -2.59 -10.75
C ASN A 29 11.32 -2.13 -10.99
N GLU A 30 11.06 -0.83 -11.13
CA GLU A 30 9.73 -0.30 -11.42
C GLU A 30 9.33 -0.56 -12.88
N TYR A 31 10.27 -0.47 -13.80
CA TYR A 31 10.05 -0.76 -15.22
C TYR A 31 9.76 -2.26 -15.46
N GLU A 32 10.49 -3.15 -14.79
CA GLU A 32 10.25 -4.59 -14.82
C GLU A 32 8.90 -4.97 -14.19
N ALA A 33 8.37 -4.14 -13.30
CA ALA A 33 7.09 -4.33 -12.64
C ALA A 33 5.86 -3.89 -13.47
N GLY A 34 6.06 -3.45 -14.71
CA GLY A 34 4.97 -2.99 -15.59
C GLY A 34 4.55 -1.53 -15.40
N TRP A 35 5.33 -0.74 -14.68
CA TRP A 35 5.09 0.67 -14.42
C TRP A 35 6.11 1.56 -15.10
N ILE A 36 5.67 2.73 -15.55
CA ILE A 36 6.49 3.79 -16.13
C ILE A 36 6.25 5.06 -15.32
N ASN A 37 7.32 5.73 -14.91
CA ASN A 37 7.24 7.06 -14.32
C ASN A 37 7.11 8.11 -15.42
N ASP A 38 6.11 8.97 -15.34
CA ASP A 38 5.92 10.11 -16.23
C ASP A 38 5.67 11.40 -15.42
N ALA A 39 5.45 12.52 -16.09
CA ALA A 39 5.27 13.83 -15.45
C ALA A 39 4.04 13.91 -14.52
N GLN A 40 3.10 12.97 -14.63
CA GLN A 40 1.88 12.91 -13.83
C GLN A 40 1.92 11.84 -12.75
N GLY A 41 3.03 11.11 -12.62
CA GLY A 41 3.22 10.02 -11.66
C GLY A 41 3.54 8.68 -12.32
N MET A 42 3.07 7.59 -11.74
CA MET A 42 3.28 6.24 -12.27
C MET A 42 2.12 5.83 -13.18
N ARG A 43 2.45 5.29 -14.35
CA ARG A 43 1.49 4.74 -15.30
C ARG A 43 1.77 3.26 -15.55
N HIS A 44 0.77 2.42 -15.31
CA HIS A 44 0.84 0.99 -15.60
C HIS A 44 0.61 0.72 -17.11
N PHE A 45 1.14 -0.38 -17.64
CA PHE A 45 0.95 -0.74 -19.07
C PHE A 45 -0.52 -0.94 -19.46
N THR A 46 -1.42 -1.22 -18.51
CA THR A 46 -2.88 -1.28 -18.74
C THR A 46 -3.53 0.10 -18.92
N GLY A 47 -2.78 1.19 -18.74
CA GLY A 47 -3.27 2.57 -18.80
C GLY A 47 -3.64 3.17 -17.45
N PHE A 48 -3.75 2.35 -16.37
CA PHE A 48 -4.04 2.86 -15.03
C PHE A 48 -2.94 3.81 -14.55
N ARG A 49 -3.34 4.96 -14.01
CA ARG A 49 -2.43 6.00 -13.53
C ARG A 49 -2.52 6.19 -12.02
N CYS A 50 -1.37 6.35 -11.42
CA CYS A 50 -1.19 6.64 -10.00
C CYS A 50 -0.44 7.97 -9.85
N PRO A 51 -1.13 9.12 -9.74
CA PRO A 51 -0.51 10.40 -9.47
C PRO A 51 0.34 10.37 -8.20
N ASN A 52 1.30 11.28 -8.07
CA ASN A 52 2.12 11.39 -6.86
C ASN A 52 1.28 11.79 -5.63
N GLU A 53 0.25 12.60 -5.87
CA GLU A 53 -0.64 13.09 -4.83
C GLU A 53 -2.10 12.97 -5.28
N VAL A 54 -2.99 12.66 -4.33
CA VAL A 54 -4.43 12.56 -4.52
C VAL A 54 -5.13 13.17 -3.30
N GLY A 55 -5.65 14.39 -3.42
CA GLY A 55 -6.12 15.16 -2.26
C GLY A 55 -4.98 15.37 -1.26
N GLY A 56 -5.20 15.06 0.01
CA GLY A 56 -4.17 15.09 1.05
C GLY A 56 -3.36 13.80 1.20
N LEU A 57 -3.39 12.91 0.19
CA LEU A 57 -2.72 11.62 0.23
C LEU A 57 -1.49 11.65 -0.70
N THR A 58 -0.36 11.16 -0.23
CA THR A 58 0.88 10.99 -1.02
C THR A 58 1.06 9.52 -1.41
N ARG A 59 1.39 9.26 -2.66
CA ARG A 59 1.67 7.90 -3.13
C ARG A 59 2.96 7.39 -2.50
N SER A 60 2.85 6.32 -1.69
CA SER A 60 4.01 5.67 -1.06
C SER A 60 4.69 4.67 -2.01
N LYS A 61 3.90 3.92 -2.78
CA LYS A 61 4.43 2.95 -3.75
C LYS A 61 3.38 2.50 -4.76
N VAL A 62 3.86 1.86 -5.83
CA VAL A 62 3.05 1.01 -6.71
C VAL A 62 3.37 -0.46 -6.45
N MET A 63 2.41 -1.35 -6.69
CA MET A 63 2.60 -2.78 -6.51
C MET A 63 3.10 -3.40 -7.83
N PRO A 64 4.18 -4.18 -7.80
CA PRO A 64 4.68 -4.88 -8.98
C PRO A 64 3.67 -5.94 -9.43
N THR A 65 3.37 -5.98 -10.73
CA THR A 65 2.38 -6.91 -11.30
C THR A 65 2.82 -7.43 -12.66
N VAL A 66 4.01 -8.04 -12.70
CA VAL A 66 4.68 -8.45 -13.96
C VAL A 66 3.82 -9.38 -14.81
N ASN A 67 2.98 -10.21 -14.21
CA ASN A 67 2.21 -11.24 -14.89
C ASN A 67 0.68 -11.11 -14.74
N SER A 68 0.18 -10.03 -14.15
CA SER A 68 -1.26 -9.82 -14.00
C SER A 68 -1.69 -8.46 -14.57
N ARG A 69 -2.93 -8.39 -15.03
CA ARG A 69 -3.52 -7.11 -15.45
C ARG A 69 -4.05 -6.28 -14.27
N VAL A 70 -3.73 -6.71 -13.04
CA VAL A 70 -4.07 -5.97 -11.83
C VAL A 70 -2.97 -4.96 -11.58
N ALA A 71 -3.33 -3.70 -11.44
CA ALA A 71 -2.43 -2.61 -11.10
C ALA A 71 -2.88 -1.98 -9.80
N SER A 72 -1.98 -1.74 -8.85
CA SER A 72 -2.33 -1.18 -7.56
C SER A 72 -1.37 -0.10 -7.11
N CYS A 73 -1.92 0.94 -6.48
CA CYS A 73 -1.17 2.02 -5.84
C CYS A 73 -1.50 2.06 -4.35
N ILE A 74 -0.53 2.46 -3.55
CA ILE A 74 -0.70 2.70 -2.13
C ILE A 74 -0.42 4.17 -1.85
N TYR A 75 -1.38 4.79 -1.19
CA TYR A 75 -1.31 6.18 -0.72
C TYR A 75 -1.37 6.21 0.80
N VAL A 76 -0.76 7.23 1.39
CA VAL A 76 -0.79 7.48 2.83
C VAL A 76 -1.04 8.96 3.08
N ASP A 77 -1.73 9.29 4.17
CA ASP A 77 -1.81 10.67 4.66
C ASP A 77 -0.51 11.07 5.38
N GLU A 78 -0.34 12.36 5.68
CA GLU A 78 0.84 12.90 6.35
C GLU A 78 1.11 12.26 7.71
N THR A 79 0.07 11.81 8.40
CA THR A 79 0.18 11.21 9.74
C THR A 79 0.48 9.70 9.69
N GLY A 80 0.31 9.06 8.53
CA GLY A 80 0.34 7.61 8.39
C GLY A 80 -0.87 6.92 9.04
N GLY A 81 -1.89 7.67 9.42
CA GLY A 81 -3.11 7.16 10.06
C GLY A 81 -4.13 6.60 9.07
N ILE A 82 -4.07 7.07 7.83
CA ILE A 82 -4.87 6.57 6.70
C ILE A 82 -3.92 5.95 5.68
N GLN A 83 -4.21 4.71 5.29
CA GLN A 83 -3.58 4.09 4.14
C GLN A 83 -4.66 3.68 3.14
N VAL A 84 -4.49 4.06 1.88
CA VAL A 84 -5.42 3.74 0.81
C VAL A 84 -4.73 2.89 -0.24
N VAL A 85 -5.31 1.74 -0.54
CA VAL A 85 -4.90 0.88 -1.66
C VAL A 85 -5.95 1.01 -2.76
N VAL A 86 -5.53 1.49 -3.92
CA VAL A 86 -6.36 1.58 -5.12
C VAL A 86 -5.90 0.52 -6.09
N SER A 87 -6.81 -0.37 -6.49
CA SER A 87 -6.48 -1.43 -7.45
C SER A 87 -7.39 -1.36 -8.67
N ALA A 88 -6.79 -1.47 -9.84
CA ALA A 88 -7.50 -1.57 -11.12
C ALA A 88 -7.51 -3.01 -11.60
N PHE A 89 -8.66 -3.46 -12.10
CA PHE A 89 -8.92 -4.81 -12.56
C PHE A 89 -9.55 -4.80 -13.95
N GLN A 90 -9.66 -5.97 -14.55
CA GLN A 90 -10.46 -6.14 -15.75
C GLN A 90 -11.93 -5.76 -15.47
N GLN A 91 -12.55 -5.09 -16.43
CA GLN A 91 -13.97 -4.72 -16.36
C GLN A 91 -14.88 -5.91 -16.01
N GLY A 92 -15.91 -5.66 -15.20
CA GLY A 92 -16.87 -6.68 -14.74
C GLY A 92 -16.38 -7.52 -13.55
N THR A 93 -15.24 -7.20 -12.93
CA THR A 93 -14.66 -8.02 -11.86
C THR A 93 -14.74 -7.43 -10.45
N ALA A 94 -15.07 -6.15 -10.28
CA ALA A 94 -15.04 -5.47 -8.97
C ALA A 94 -15.84 -6.20 -7.88
N ARG A 95 -17.05 -6.68 -8.20
CA ARG A 95 -17.88 -7.42 -7.23
C ARG A 95 -17.25 -8.73 -6.80
N ARG A 96 -16.59 -9.43 -7.72
CA ARG A 96 -15.89 -10.67 -7.40
C ARG A 96 -14.71 -10.41 -6.48
N GLU A 97 -13.95 -9.34 -6.72
CA GLU A 97 -12.82 -8.97 -5.87
C GLU A 97 -13.29 -8.55 -4.49
N ALA A 98 -14.39 -7.81 -4.37
CA ALA A 98 -15.03 -7.50 -3.10
C ALA A 98 -15.53 -8.76 -2.36
N GLY A 99 -16.05 -9.74 -3.10
CA GLY A 99 -16.44 -11.05 -2.55
C GLY A 99 -15.23 -11.81 -1.98
N LYS A 100 -14.09 -11.81 -2.67
CA LYS A 100 -12.83 -12.40 -2.16
C LYS A 100 -12.34 -11.72 -0.88
N PHE A 101 -12.40 -10.38 -0.84
CA PHE A 101 -12.08 -9.62 0.37
C PHE A 101 -12.95 -10.07 1.54
N LYS A 102 -14.28 -10.06 1.36
CA LYS A 102 -15.24 -10.46 2.40
C LYS A 102 -14.99 -11.89 2.90
N THR A 103 -14.88 -12.84 1.98
CA THR A 103 -14.65 -14.25 2.34
C THR A 103 -13.31 -14.48 3.00
N GLY A 104 -12.26 -13.81 2.54
CA GLY A 104 -10.92 -13.90 3.12
C GLY A 104 -10.88 -13.39 4.56
N TYR A 105 -11.52 -12.25 4.83
CA TYR A 105 -11.58 -11.68 6.18
C TYR A 105 -12.43 -12.51 7.13
N GLN A 106 -13.57 -13.04 6.66
CA GLN A 106 -14.39 -13.96 7.44
C GLN A 106 -13.65 -15.26 7.76
N ALA A 107 -12.93 -15.83 6.80
CA ALA A 107 -12.12 -17.03 7.00
C ALA A 107 -10.95 -16.80 7.99
N ALA A 108 -10.39 -15.58 8.03
CA ALA A 108 -9.39 -15.17 8.99
C ALA A 108 -9.95 -14.87 10.40
N GLY A 109 -11.28 -14.96 10.58
CA GLY A 109 -11.95 -14.72 11.86
C GLY A 109 -12.17 -13.24 12.20
N TYR A 110 -11.97 -12.32 11.24
CA TYR A 110 -12.24 -10.91 11.46
C TYR A 110 -13.75 -10.63 11.49
N LYS A 111 -14.12 -9.63 12.31
CA LYS A 111 -15.52 -9.26 12.52
C LYS A 111 -15.94 -8.19 11.53
N GLU A 112 -17.00 -8.46 10.77
CA GLU A 112 -17.65 -7.47 9.90
C GLU A 112 -18.36 -6.42 10.76
N LEU A 113 -18.24 -5.15 10.39
CA LEU A 113 -18.82 -4.01 11.08
C LEU A 113 -19.82 -3.31 10.16
N ALA A 114 -20.95 -2.91 10.75
CA ALA A 114 -21.87 -1.96 10.14
C ALA A 114 -21.52 -0.55 10.66
N LEU A 115 -21.01 0.29 9.79
CA LEU A 115 -20.65 1.67 10.09
C LEU A 115 -21.65 2.64 9.44
N SER A 116 -21.53 3.92 9.77
CA SER A 116 -22.31 5.02 9.19
C SER A 116 -21.51 5.78 8.11
N GLY A 117 -22.12 6.80 7.51
CA GLY A 117 -21.47 7.65 6.51
C GLY A 117 -21.04 6.89 5.28
N ILE A 118 -19.93 7.29 4.69
CA ILE A 118 -19.40 6.66 3.47
C ILE A 118 -19.02 5.18 3.68
N ALA A 119 -18.58 4.80 4.87
CA ALA A 119 -18.23 3.44 5.20
C ALA A 119 -19.42 2.46 5.11
N ALA A 120 -20.67 2.94 5.28
CA ALA A 120 -21.88 2.14 5.13
C ALA A 120 -22.08 1.60 3.70
N SER A 121 -21.48 2.24 2.69
CA SER A 121 -21.53 1.79 1.29
C SER A 121 -20.43 0.79 0.92
N GLY A 122 -19.50 0.52 1.83
CA GLY A 122 -18.40 -0.43 1.67
C GLY A 122 -18.59 -1.70 2.48
N ILE A 123 -17.60 -2.57 2.42
CA ILE A 123 -17.48 -3.77 3.24
C ILE A 123 -16.40 -3.50 4.28
N THR A 124 -16.79 -3.45 5.57
CA THR A 124 -15.86 -3.10 6.65
C THR A 124 -15.62 -4.27 7.59
N PHE A 125 -14.35 -4.45 7.96
CA PHE A 125 -13.93 -5.39 9.01
C PHE A 125 -13.08 -4.67 10.05
N THR A 126 -13.15 -5.14 11.30
CA THR A 126 -12.14 -4.82 12.31
C THR A 126 -11.05 -5.86 12.28
N THR A 127 -9.79 -5.42 12.23
CA THR A 127 -8.60 -6.28 12.16
C THR A 127 -7.82 -6.31 13.46
N GLY A 128 -8.31 -5.61 14.48
CA GLY A 128 -7.69 -5.58 15.80
C GLY A 128 -7.95 -4.27 16.53
N GLY A 129 -7.15 -4.03 17.56
CA GLY A 129 -7.24 -2.83 18.36
C GLY A 129 -7.21 -3.09 19.87
N ASN A 130 -7.57 -2.07 20.63
CA ASN A 130 -7.74 -2.10 22.08
C ASN A 130 -8.98 -1.30 22.47
N GLN A 131 -9.20 -1.11 23.78
CA GLN A 131 -10.40 -0.41 24.30
C GLN A 131 -10.59 1.02 23.72
N ASN A 132 -9.50 1.70 23.35
CA ASN A 132 -9.54 3.09 22.90
C ASN A 132 -9.29 3.26 21.39
N ARG A 133 -8.90 2.18 20.69
CA ARG A 133 -8.55 2.25 19.26
C ARG A 133 -8.94 0.94 18.57
N MET A 134 -9.80 1.03 17.60
CA MET A 134 -10.19 -0.09 16.73
C MET A 134 -9.56 0.10 15.36
N LEU A 135 -8.83 -0.89 14.87
CA LEU A 135 -8.29 -0.90 13.51
C LEU A 135 -9.38 -1.41 12.57
N CYS A 136 -9.66 -0.64 11.53
CA CYS A 136 -10.71 -0.93 10.57
C CYS A 136 -10.15 -0.93 9.16
N GLU A 137 -10.75 -1.75 8.33
CA GLU A 137 -10.48 -1.85 6.91
C GLU A 137 -11.80 -1.86 6.15
N THR A 138 -11.95 -0.91 5.23
CA THR A 138 -13.16 -0.82 4.40
C THR A 138 -12.78 -0.90 2.93
N LEU A 139 -13.49 -1.72 2.17
CA LEU A 139 -13.31 -1.89 0.74
C LEU A 139 -14.60 -1.52 0.00
N TRP A 140 -14.45 -0.68 -1.03
CA TRP A 140 -15.49 -0.30 -1.98
C TRP A 140 -15.17 -0.85 -3.36
N PRO A 141 -16.03 -1.70 -3.94
CA PRO A 141 -15.96 -2.06 -5.35
C PRO A 141 -16.56 -0.95 -6.21
N MET A 142 -15.89 -0.60 -7.29
CA MET A 142 -16.32 0.44 -8.22
C MET A 142 -16.23 -0.07 -9.65
N SER A 143 -17.30 0.11 -10.42
CA SER A 143 -17.28 -0.19 -11.85
C SER A 143 -16.92 1.07 -12.63
N GLY A 144 -15.97 0.94 -13.56
CA GLY A 144 -15.59 1.99 -14.48
C GLY A 144 -15.87 1.64 -15.93
N LYS A 145 -15.64 2.59 -16.82
CA LYS A 145 -15.89 2.41 -18.25
C LYS A 145 -14.87 1.49 -18.92
N ASN A 146 -13.59 1.59 -18.52
CA ASN A 146 -12.48 0.87 -19.13
C ASN A 146 -11.89 -0.21 -18.22
N ALA A 147 -12.09 -0.08 -16.92
CA ALA A 147 -11.61 -0.99 -15.89
C ALA A 147 -12.53 -0.93 -14.68
N ASP A 148 -12.55 -1.98 -13.88
CA ASP A 148 -13.14 -1.97 -12.55
C ASP A 148 -12.07 -1.66 -11.52
N TYR A 149 -12.49 -1.13 -10.38
CA TYR A 149 -11.58 -0.72 -9.31
C TYR A 149 -12.05 -1.24 -7.96
N THR A 150 -11.10 -1.34 -7.03
CA THR A 150 -11.39 -1.38 -5.60
C THR A 150 -10.64 -0.24 -4.92
N VAL A 151 -11.33 0.43 -4.00
CA VAL A 151 -10.72 1.37 -3.06
C VAL A 151 -10.75 0.71 -1.70
N TRP A 152 -9.61 0.52 -1.10
CA TRP A 152 -9.47 -0.14 0.19
C TRP A 152 -8.73 0.79 1.15
N ILE A 153 -9.37 1.17 2.25
CA ILE A 153 -8.83 2.11 3.22
C ILE A 153 -8.62 1.43 4.56
N HIS A 154 -7.39 1.54 5.08
CA HIS A 154 -7.02 1.23 6.45
C HIS A 154 -7.09 2.49 7.30
N TYR A 155 -7.70 2.41 8.46
CA TYR A 155 -7.83 3.52 9.40
C TYR A 155 -8.09 3.03 10.82
N SER A 156 -8.14 3.93 11.78
CA SER A 156 -8.52 3.59 13.15
C SER A 156 -9.66 4.46 13.67
N LEU A 157 -10.59 3.83 14.38
CA LEU A 157 -11.69 4.49 15.08
C LEU A 157 -11.33 4.75 16.55
N PRO A 158 -11.74 5.91 17.10
CA PRO A 158 -12.42 7.02 16.43
C PRO A 158 -11.46 8.00 15.73
N PHE A 159 -10.14 7.82 15.83
CA PHE A 159 -9.13 8.84 15.53
C PHE A 159 -9.13 9.32 14.08
N HIS A 160 -9.40 8.43 13.12
CA HIS A 160 -9.33 8.75 11.68
C HIS A 160 -10.69 8.66 10.98
N GLU A 161 -11.79 8.53 11.72
CA GLU A 161 -13.12 8.41 11.15
C GLU A 161 -13.46 9.54 10.18
N GLN A 162 -13.16 10.78 10.58
CA GLN A 162 -13.45 11.98 9.77
C GLN A 162 -12.58 12.11 8.52
N ALA A 163 -11.44 11.41 8.47
CA ALA A 163 -10.54 11.45 7.33
C ALA A 163 -10.89 10.42 6.23
N VAL A 164 -11.74 9.43 6.53
CA VAL A 164 -12.09 8.36 5.57
C VAL A 164 -12.85 8.89 4.37
N GLU A 165 -13.88 9.72 4.58
CA GLU A 165 -14.70 10.25 3.49
C GLU A 165 -13.94 11.20 2.57
N PRO A 166 -13.16 12.20 3.06
CA PRO A 166 -12.30 13.01 2.20
C PRO A 166 -11.30 12.18 1.40
N ALA A 167 -10.64 11.19 2.01
CA ALA A 167 -9.70 10.31 1.32
C ALA A 167 -10.39 9.49 0.22
N PHE A 168 -11.54 8.89 0.52
CA PHE A 168 -12.34 8.15 -0.46
C PHE A 168 -12.76 9.04 -1.63
N ASN A 169 -13.32 10.22 -1.36
CA ASN A 169 -13.80 11.13 -2.40
C ASN A 169 -12.67 11.61 -3.31
N ALA A 170 -11.49 11.94 -2.76
CA ALA A 170 -10.33 12.33 -3.55
C ALA A 170 -9.90 11.21 -4.53
N VAL A 171 -9.90 9.95 -4.05
CA VAL A 171 -9.59 8.80 -4.91
C VAL A 171 -10.67 8.58 -5.97
N VAL A 172 -11.95 8.73 -5.63
CA VAL A 172 -13.06 8.61 -6.59
C VAL A 172 -12.91 9.64 -7.71
N GLU A 173 -12.58 10.88 -7.40
CA GLU A 173 -12.35 11.92 -8.42
C GLU A 173 -11.14 11.59 -9.30
N MET A 174 -10.04 11.10 -8.72
CA MET A 174 -8.89 10.60 -9.49
C MET A 174 -9.31 9.47 -10.46
N LEU A 175 -10.13 8.52 -10.01
CA LEU A 175 -10.60 7.42 -10.86
C LEU A 175 -11.54 7.87 -11.97
N LYS A 176 -12.42 8.83 -11.70
CA LYS A 176 -13.32 9.43 -12.71
C LYS A 176 -12.53 10.10 -13.83
N ALA A 177 -11.42 10.76 -13.52
CA ALA A 177 -10.57 11.41 -14.49
C ALA A 177 -9.85 10.43 -15.45
N GLN A 178 -9.85 9.14 -15.14
CA GLN A 178 -9.20 8.07 -15.93
C GLN A 178 -10.18 7.25 -16.78
N ASN A 179 -11.49 7.45 -16.59
CA ASN A 179 -12.58 6.78 -17.33
C ASN A 179 -13.11 7.65 -18.51
#